data_74236827c85522b479bd02aa6f1fe6dd
#
_entry.id   74236827c85522b479bd02aa6f1fe6dd
#
_cell.length_a   1.000
_cell.length_b   1.000
_cell.length_c   1.000
_cell.angle_alpha   90.00
_cell.angle_beta   90.00
_cell.angle_gamma   90.00
#
_symmetry.space_group_name_H-M   'P 1'
#
loop_
_entity.id
_entity.type
_entity.pdbx_description
1 polymer ?
#
loop_
_entity_poly.entity_id
_entity_poly.type
_entity_poly.pdbx_seq_one_letter_code
_entity_poly.pdbx_strand_id
1 'polypeptide(L)'
;QGFGPDVSADILLIPAIWRNPHRVLKEERWQLDLITTAAARGTTICSVGTGSYLLAETGLLDNRVATTHWHWFDDFSAHFPLVKLRRDRLITQSNGLFCVGSVNSIADLMVYLATTLFSLKSALAIENQFSPEIRRRFTPHELGELGESHDDEKILDAQIYLQNNFKDRLDLNALSGLVELNPRTFNRRFKAALGVSPSSYINNLRMEEAKGLLHHSNLPIAEIGW
;
A
#
# COMPACT_ATOMS: atom_id res chain seq x y z
N GLN A 1 15.20 27.92 -5.98
CA GLN A 1 16.42 27.47 -5.30
C GLN A 1 16.29 25.94 -5.19
N GLY A 2 17.05 25.20 -5.98
CA GLY A 2 17.11 23.74 -5.89
C GLY A 2 17.86 23.32 -4.63
N PHE A 3 17.42 22.25 -4.00
CA PHE A 3 18.17 21.61 -2.92
C PHE A 3 19.47 21.06 -3.53
N GLY A 4 20.61 21.45 -2.97
CA GLY A 4 21.91 20.88 -3.36
C GLY A 4 22.05 19.44 -2.87
N PRO A 5 23.04 18.68 -3.38
CA PRO A 5 23.27 17.27 -3.02
C PRO A 5 23.65 17.03 -1.55
N ASP A 6 23.84 18.08 -0.77
CA ASP A 6 24.27 18.02 0.63
C ASP A 6 23.13 18.06 1.66
N VAL A 7 21.88 17.93 1.24
CA VAL A 7 20.75 17.87 2.18
C VAL A 7 20.78 16.53 2.91
N SER A 8 21.12 16.55 4.19
CA SER A 8 20.94 15.42 5.09
C SER A 8 19.47 15.39 5.54
N ALA A 9 18.78 14.29 5.29
CA ALA A 9 17.41 14.06 5.71
C ALA A 9 17.26 12.63 6.21
N ASP A 10 16.45 12.43 7.25
CA ASP A 10 16.12 11.10 7.75
C ASP A 10 15.09 10.41 6.82
N ILE A 11 14.24 11.20 6.17
CA ILE A 11 13.20 10.73 5.26
C ILE A 11 13.23 11.57 3.98
N LEU A 12 13.23 10.91 2.83
CA LEU A 12 13.01 11.49 1.51
C LEU A 12 11.67 11.05 0.97
N LEU A 13 10.76 12.00 0.75
CA LEU A 13 9.46 11.73 0.13
C LEU A 13 9.48 12.10 -1.36
N ILE A 14 9.23 11.12 -2.22
CA ILE A 14 9.09 11.28 -3.68
C ILE A 14 7.60 11.38 -3.99
N PRO A 15 7.08 12.54 -4.37
CA PRO A 15 5.65 12.72 -4.63
C PRO A 15 5.20 12.02 -5.91
N ALA A 16 3.88 11.87 -6.06
CA ALA A 16 3.30 11.38 -7.29
C ALA A 16 3.59 12.35 -8.46
N ILE A 17 3.95 11.77 -9.59
CA ILE A 17 4.17 12.49 -10.85
C ILE A 17 2.81 12.66 -11.55
N TRP A 18 2.27 13.88 -11.62
CA TRP A 18 0.98 14.17 -12.26
C TRP A 18 1.02 14.17 -13.79
N ARG A 19 2.18 13.89 -14.37
CA ARG A 19 2.40 13.80 -15.82
C ARG A 19 2.77 12.38 -16.20
N ASN A 20 2.97 12.15 -17.50
CA ASN A 20 3.51 10.88 -17.98
C ASN A 20 4.89 10.64 -17.33
N PRO A 21 5.05 9.58 -16.53
CA PRO A 21 6.29 9.32 -15.79
C PRO A 21 7.50 9.13 -16.72
N HIS A 22 7.33 8.53 -17.88
CA HIS A 22 8.41 8.34 -18.87
C HIS A 22 9.03 9.65 -19.38
N ARG A 23 8.23 10.72 -19.43
CA ARG A 23 8.74 12.04 -19.81
C ARG A 23 9.64 12.60 -18.71
N VAL A 24 9.23 12.48 -17.46
CA VAL A 24 10.00 12.97 -16.29
C VAL A 24 11.31 12.21 -16.17
N LEU A 25 11.32 10.90 -16.37
CA LEU A 25 12.53 10.09 -16.35
C LEU A 25 13.58 10.54 -17.38
N LYS A 26 13.14 11.08 -18.53
CA LYS A 26 14.05 11.58 -19.58
C LYS A 26 14.58 12.99 -19.30
N GLU A 27 13.78 13.84 -18.66
CA GLU A 27 14.06 15.27 -18.52
C GLU A 27 14.84 15.59 -17.23
N GLU A 28 14.72 14.78 -16.17
CA GLU A 28 15.06 15.18 -14.78
C GLU A 28 16.05 14.22 -14.09
N ARG A 29 17.21 14.00 -14.69
CA ARG A 29 18.21 13.05 -14.15
C ARG A 29 18.80 13.41 -12.79
N TRP A 30 18.85 14.67 -12.41
CA TRP A 30 19.36 15.11 -11.11
C TRP A 30 18.58 14.50 -9.93
N GLN A 31 17.31 14.18 -10.12
CA GLN A 31 16.48 13.54 -9.10
C GLN A 31 16.96 12.12 -8.80
N LEU A 32 17.44 11.39 -9.81
CA LEU A 32 17.98 10.04 -9.65
C LEU A 32 19.26 10.06 -8.81
N ASP A 33 20.14 11.04 -9.04
CA ASP A 33 21.37 11.22 -8.27
C ASP A 33 21.06 11.59 -6.82
N LEU A 34 20.05 12.43 -6.58
CA LEU A 34 19.58 12.77 -5.23
C LEU A 34 19.06 11.52 -4.50
N ILE A 35 18.20 10.71 -5.15
CA ILE A 35 17.63 9.50 -4.57
C ILE A 35 18.73 8.49 -4.23
N THR A 36 19.67 8.23 -5.15
CA THR A 36 20.78 7.30 -4.94
C THR A 36 21.71 7.76 -3.83
N THR A 37 21.99 9.05 -3.77
CA THR A 37 22.83 9.64 -2.70
C THR A 37 22.14 9.51 -1.34
N ALA A 38 20.84 9.79 -1.26
CA ALA A 38 20.06 9.63 -0.04
C ALA A 38 20.03 8.17 0.43
N ALA A 39 19.80 7.23 -0.50
CA ALA A 39 19.82 5.79 -0.19
C ALA A 39 21.18 5.33 0.36
N ALA A 40 22.30 5.78 -0.25
CA ALA A 40 23.64 5.45 0.21
C ALA A 40 23.97 6.00 1.61
N ARG A 41 23.28 7.04 2.05
CA ARG A 41 23.39 7.62 3.40
C ARG A 41 22.47 6.94 4.43
N GLY A 42 21.64 5.97 4.01
CA GLY A 42 20.69 5.30 4.89
C GLY A 42 19.40 6.07 5.13
N THR A 43 19.10 7.10 4.32
CA THR A 43 17.85 7.85 4.37
C THR A 43 16.68 6.91 4.03
N THR A 44 15.61 6.94 4.83
CA THR A 44 14.35 6.25 4.50
C THR A 44 13.71 6.93 3.30
N ILE A 45 13.43 6.17 2.23
CA ILE A 45 12.86 6.72 0.99
C ILE A 45 11.42 6.24 0.84
N CYS A 46 10.51 7.19 0.65
CA CYS A 46 9.08 6.95 0.46
C CYS A 46 8.65 7.49 -0.90
N SER A 47 8.18 6.63 -1.78
CA SER A 47 7.62 7.02 -3.08
C SER A 47 6.09 6.88 -3.10
N VAL A 48 5.41 7.82 -3.74
CA VAL A 48 3.95 7.87 -3.81
C VAL A 48 3.49 7.73 -5.25
N GLY A 49 2.58 6.78 -5.50
CA GLY A 49 2.01 6.54 -6.81
C GLY A 49 3.08 6.42 -7.88
N THR A 50 2.97 7.20 -8.95
CA THR A 50 3.95 7.24 -10.05
C THR A 50 5.34 7.77 -9.66
N GLY A 51 5.53 8.30 -8.45
CA GLY A 51 6.86 8.62 -7.93
C GLY A 51 7.76 7.39 -7.79
N SER A 52 7.16 6.18 -7.71
CA SER A 52 7.89 4.91 -7.74
C SER A 52 8.70 4.68 -9.02
N TYR A 53 8.34 5.32 -10.14
CA TYR A 53 9.13 5.27 -11.38
C TYR A 53 10.52 5.88 -11.20
N LEU A 54 10.62 7.03 -10.51
CA LEU A 54 11.92 7.62 -10.21
C LEU A 54 12.76 6.71 -9.31
N LEU A 55 12.12 6.08 -8.32
CA LEU A 55 12.81 5.15 -7.42
C LEU A 55 13.23 3.87 -8.15
N ALA A 56 12.40 3.32 -9.04
CA ALA A 56 12.71 2.13 -9.83
C ALA A 56 13.83 2.41 -10.86
N GLU A 57 13.84 3.58 -11.49
CA GLU A 57 14.86 3.99 -12.47
C GLU A 57 16.27 4.05 -11.87
N THR A 58 16.39 4.24 -10.54
CA THR A 58 17.70 4.17 -9.86
C THR A 58 18.22 2.74 -9.69
N GLY A 59 17.45 1.70 -10.01
CA GLY A 59 17.79 0.30 -9.74
C GLY A 59 17.64 -0.14 -8.27
N LEU A 60 17.30 0.77 -7.36
CA LEU A 60 17.17 0.46 -5.93
C LEU A 60 16.03 -0.52 -5.63
N LEU A 61 15.05 -0.65 -6.53
CA LEU A 61 13.94 -1.59 -6.40
C LEU A 61 14.17 -2.94 -7.09
N ASP A 62 15.32 -3.15 -7.74
CA ASP A 62 15.62 -4.41 -8.44
C ASP A 62 15.58 -5.59 -7.47
N ASN A 63 14.83 -6.63 -7.85
CA ASN A 63 14.56 -7.83 -7.05
C ASN A 63 13.84 -7.60 -5.71
N ARG A 64 13.30 -6.39 -5.49
CA ARG A 64 12.58 -6.00 -4.28
C ARG A 64 11.09 -5.83 -4.56
N VAL A 65 10.29 -5.97 -3.49
CA VAL A 65 8.85 -5.71 -3.57
C VAL A 65 8.58 -4.22 -3.65
N ALA A 66 7.69 -3.83 -4.57
CA ALA A 66 7.26 -2.45 -4.74
C ALA A 66 5.79 -2.39 -5.17
N THR A 67 5.16 -1.24 -4.98
CA THR A 67 3.86 -0.92 -5.58
C THR A 67 3.91 0.44 -6.25
N THR A 68 2.95 0.71 -7.11
CA THR A 68 2.77 1.99 -7.78
C THR A 68 1.28 2.33 -7.84
N HIS A 69 0.89 3.39 -8.52
CA HIS A 69 -0.51 3.69 -8.75
C HIS A 69 -1.14 2.63 -9.66
N TRP A 70 -2.32 2.11 -9.29
CA TRP A 70 -3.01 0.99 -9.96
C TRP A 70 -3.15 1.16 -11.48
N HIS A 71 -3.41 2.38 -11.95
CA HIS A 71 -3.53 2.70 -13.37
C HIS A 71 -2.25 2.43 -14.17
N TRP A 72 -1.12 2.37 -13.51
CA TRP A 72 0.21 2.20 -14.10
C TRP A 72 0.84 0.83 -13.84
N PHE A 73 0.12 -0.13 -13.30
CA PHE A 73 0.69 -1.43 -12.96
C PHE A 73 1.32 -2.16 -14.14
N ASP A 74 0.59 -2.24 -15.28
CA ASP A 74 1.08 -2.96 -16.46
C ASP A 74 2.27 -2.26 -17.09
N ASP A 75 2.21 -0.95 -17.25
CA ASP A 75 3.29 -0.14 -17.77
C ASP A 75 4.54 -0.22 -16.87
N PHE A 76 4.36 -0.10 -15.56
CA PHE A 76 5.43 -0.20 -14.58
C PHE A 76 6.11 -1.58 -14.63
N SER A 77 5.32 -2.65 -14.66
CA SER A 77 5.83 -4.02 -14.74
C SER A 77 6.59 -4.29 -16.04
N ALA A 78 6.10 -3.74 -17.16
CA ALA A 78 6.77 -3.86 -18.46
C ALA A 78 8.10 -3.07 -18.51
N HIS A 79 8.14 -1.89 -17.87
CA HIS A 79 9.31 -1.01 -17.87
C HIS A 79 10.40 -1.46 -16.89
N PHE A 80 9.99 -1.99 -15.71
CA PHE A 80 10.87 -2.43 -14.64
C PHE A 80 10.71 -3.94 -14.33
N PRO A 81 11.10 -4.84 -15.23
CA PRO A 81 10.82 -6.28 -15.09
C PRO A 81 11.57 -6.95 -13.92
N LEU A 82 12.61 -6.30 -13.38
CA LEU A 82 13.32 -6.80 -12.20
C LEU A 82 12.63 -6.44 -10.87
N VAL A 83 11.67 -5.52 -10.90
CA VAL A 83 10.92 -5.14 -9.69
C VAL A 83 9.80 -6.15 -9.43
N LYS A 84 9.71 -6.63 -8.20
CA LYS A 84 8.61 -7.52 -7.77
C LYS A 84 7.38 -6.69 -7.47
N LEU A 85 6.62 -6.31 -8.51
CA LEU A 85 5.42 -5.49 -8.38
C LEU A 85 4.34 -6.22 -7.60
N ARG A 86 3.82 -5.57 -6.56
CA ARG A 86 2.71 -6.04 -5.72
C ARG A 86 1.48 -5.21 -6.02
N ARG A 87 0.57 -5.80 -6.81
CA ARG A 87 -0.70 -5.18 -7.21
C ARG A 87 -1.74 -5.21 -6.09
N ASP A 88 -1.57 -6.11 -5.13
CA ASP A 88 -2.44 -6.36 -3.96
C ASP A 88 -2.11 -5.48 -2.76
N ARG A 89 -1.08 -4.65 -2.83
CA ARG A 89 -0.61 -3.85 -1.70
C ARG A 89 -0.73 -2.36 -1.98
N LEU A 90 -1.31 -1.65 -1.01
CA LEU A 90 -1.33 -0.18 -1.04
C LEU A 90 0.00 0.42 -0.59
N ILE A 91 0.72 -0.30 0.27
CA ILE A 91 2.04 0.08 0.76
C ILE A 91 2.93 -1.15 0.70
N THR A 92 4.16 -0.99 0.23
CA THR A 92 5.22 -1.99 0.30
C THR A 92 6.44 -1.42 0.98
N GLN A 93 7.21 -2.27 1.65
CA GLN A 93 8.47 -1.92 2.31
C GLN A 93 9.56 -2.92 1.94
N SER A 94 10.74 -2.42 1.62
CA SER A 94 11.95 -3.24 1.46
C SER A 94 13.20 -2.41 1.81
N ASN A 95 13.94 -2.79 2.86
CA ASN A 95 15.19 -2.13 3.27
C ASN A 95 15.14 -0.59 3.35
N GLY A 96 14.16 -0.03 4.06
CA GLY A 96 14.03 1.43 4.20
C GLY A 96 13.45 2.13 2.97
N LEU A 97 13.06 1.37 1.93
CA LEU A 97 12.35 1.88 0.76
C LEU A 97 10.85 1.57 0.92
N PHE A 98 10.02 2.60 0.84
CA PHE A 98 8.57 2.49 0.91
C PHE A 98 7.96 2.92 -0.43
N CYS A 99 7.05 2.13 -0.95
CA CYS A 99 6.23 2.51 -2.10
C CYS A 99 4.76 2.53 -1.69
N VAL A 100 4.07 3.63 -1.97
CA VAL A 100 2.67 3.85 -1.64
C VAL A 100 1.88 3.97 -2.93
N GLY A 101 0.86 3.13 -3.12
CA GLY A 101 0.09 3.06 -4.37
C GLY A 101 -0.82 4.26 -4.62
N SER A 102 -1.22 4.99 -3.58
CA SER A 102 -2.11 6.14 -3.70
C SER A 102 -1.79 7.26 -2.71
N VAL A 103 -2.25 8.47 -3.03
CA VAL A 103 -2.11 9.63 -2.14
C VAL A 103 -2.81 9.41 -0.80
N ASN A 104 -3.95 8.72 -0.79
CA ASN A 104 -4.70 8.44 0.43
C ASN A 104 -3.90 7.58 1.42
N SER A 105 -3.08 6.66 0.91
CA SER A 105 -2.25 5.79 1.74
C SER A 105 -1.00 6.47 2.32
N ILE A 106 -0.75 7.75 2.00
CA ILE A 106 0.33 8.53 2.63
C ILE A 106 0.05 8.72 4.12
N ALA A 107 -1.20 9.00 4.48
CA ALA A 107 -1.57 9.18 5.88
C ALA A 107 -1.23 7.95 6.72
N ASP A 108 -1.56 6.77 6.20
CA ASP A 108 -1.26 5.49 6.84
C ASP A 108 0.25 5.27 6.98
N LEU A 109 1.02 5.57 5.93
CA LEU A 109 2.48 5.50 5.99
C LEU A 109 3.04 6.48 7.03
N MET A 110 2.52 7.72 7.10
CA MET A 110 2.99 8.71 8.08
C MET A 110 2.71 8.26 9.52
N VAL A 111 1.55 7.68 9.79
CA VAL A 111 1.21 7.11 11.11
C VAL A 111 2.16 5.96 11.45
N TYR A 112 2.42 5.06 10.49
CA TYR A 112 3.36 3.96 10.68
C TYR A 112 4.79 4.47 10.98
N LEU A 113 5.31 5.41 10.19
CA LEU A 113 6.63 6.00 10.41
C LEU A 113 6.70 6.74 11.74
N ALA A 114 5.64 7.46 12.12
CA ALA A 114 5.57 8.13 13.40
C ALA A 114 5.60 7.15 14.59
N THR A 115 4.95 6.00 14.46
CA THR A 115 5.00 4.93 15.47
C THR A 115 6.42 4.37 15.61
N THR A 116 7.10 4.18 14.48
CA THR A 116 8.43 3.55 14.43
C THR A 116 9.54 4.50 14.87
N LEU A 117 9.48 5.78 14.46
CA LEU A 117 10.56 6.76 14.67
C LEU A 117 10.41 7.58 15.94
N PHE A 118 9.19 7.76 16.45
CA PHE A 118 8.96 8.61 17.61
C PHE A 118 8.31 7.84 18.78
N SER A 119 6.98 7.74 18.79
CA SER A 119 6.25 7.05 19.84
C SER A 119 4.81 6.76 19.43
N LEU A 120 4.19 5.78 20.09
CA LEU A 120 2.77 5.51 19.92
C LEU A 120 1.90 6.74 20.20
N LYS A 121 2.27 7.55 21.20
CA LYS A 121 1.55 8.79 21.54
C LYS A 121 1.58 9.80 20.40
N SER A 122 2.73 9.96 19.75
CA SER A 122 2.90 10.84 18.58
C SER A 122 2.10 10.33 17.39
N ALA A 123 2.12 9.02 17.14
CA ALA A 123 1.34 8.39 16.09
C ALA A 123 -0.16 8.59 16.28
N LEU A 124 -0.68 8.38 17.49
CA LEU A 124 -2.09 8.62 17.82
C LEU A 124 -2.49 10.10 17.68
N ALA A 125 -1.60 11.02 18.02
CA ALA A 125 -1.85 12.46 17.84
C ALA A 125 -1.96 12.82 16.35
N ILE A 126 -1.10 12.25 15.49
CA ILE A 126 -1.15 12.40 14.04
C ILE A 126 -2.43 11.75 13.48
N GLU A 127 -2.71 10.51 13.88
CA GLU A 127 -3.89 9.77 13.44
C GLU A 127 -5.19 10.55 13.69
N ASN A 128 -5.28 11.22 14.84
CA ASN A 128 -6.45 12.05 15.20
C ASN A 128 -6.65 13.30 14.33
N GLN A 129 -5.64 13.71 13.54
CA GLN A 129 -5.74 14.82 12.58
C GLN A 129 -6.34 14.37 11.25
N PHE A 130 -6.36 13.07 10.97
CA PHE A 130 -6.93 12.52 9.74
C PHE A 130 -8.38 12.09 9.96
N SER A 131 -9.17 12.12 8.90
CA SER A 131 -10.55 11.66 8.98
C SER A 131 -10.62 10.15 9.28
N PRO A 132 -11.66 9.68 9.98
CA PRO A 132 -11.81 8.26 10.32
C PRO A 132 -11.77 7.32 9.12
N GLU A 133 -12.20 7.80 7.94
CA GLU A 133 -12.18 7.00 6.70
C GLU A 133 -10.76 6.70 6.19
N ILE A 134 -9.77 7.47 6.61
CA ILE A 134 -8.36 7.31 6.22
C ILE A 134 -7.59 6.45 7.22
N ARG A 135 -8.20 6.11 8.36
CA ARG A 135 -7.54 5.38 9.44
C ARG A 135 -7.42 3.88 9.15
N ARG A 136 -6.47 3.50 8.31
CA ARG A 136 -6.05 2.11 8.18
C ARG A 136 -4.77 1.88 8.98
N ARG A 137 -4.80 0.94 9.91
CA ARG A 137 -3.59 0.48 10.59
C ARG A 137 -2.94 -0.59 9.74
N PHE A 138 -1.73 -0.33 9.30
CA PHE A 138 -0.89 -1.34 8.67
C PHE A 138 -0.08 -2.08 9.73
N THR A 139 -0.14 -3.38 9.72
CA THR A 139 0.77 -4.20 10.50
C THR A 139 2.08 -4.40 9.73
N PRO A 140 3.22 -4.67 10.42
CA PRO A 140 4.47 -5.04 9.75
C PRO A 140 4.31 -6.19 8.75
N HIS A 141 3.37 -7.10 9.01
CA HIS A 141 3.02 -8.21 8.13
C HIS A 141 2.36 -7.75 6.80
N GLU A 142 1.60 -6.66 6.82
CA GLU A 142 0.97 -6.09 5.62
C GLU A 142 1.95 -5.26 4.78
N LEU A 143 3.01 -4.73 5.39
CA LEU A 143 4.02 -3.91 4.73
C LEU A 143 5.19 -4.73 4.19
N GLY A 144 5.48 -5.87 4.80
CA GLY A 144 6.74 -6.58 4.63
C GLY A 144 6.75 -7.70 3.60
N GLU A 145 7.94 -8.25 3.43
CA GLU A 145 8.26 -9.39 2.56
C GLU A 145 7.59 -10.71 3.01
N LEU A 146 6.93 -10.73 4.18
CA LEU A 146 6.35 -11.91 4.81
C LEU A 146 4.86 -12.13 4.55
N GLY A 147 4.19 -11.25 3.80
CA GLY A 147 2.80 -11.46 3.42
C GLY A 147 2.70 -12.54 2.34
N GLU A 148 1.96 -13.61 2.61
CA GLU A 148 1.64 -14.62 1.61
C GLU A 148 1.03 -13.95 0.38
N SER A 149 1.86 -13.77 -0.66
CA SER A 149 1.42 -13.29 -1.95
C SER A 149 0.99 -14.48 -2.77
N HIS A 150 -0.18 -14.40 -3.32
CA HIS A 150 -0.62 -15.35 -4.32
C HIS A 150 -0.64 -14.68 -5.70
N ASP A 151 -0.28 -15.44 -6.73
CA ASP A 151 -0.24 -14.97 -8.12
C ASP A 151 -1.60 -15.11 -8.82
N ASP A 152 -2.68 -15.31 -8.07
CA ASP A 152 -4.02 -15.46 -8.61
C ASP A 152 -4.68 -14.10 -8.81
N GLU A 153 -4.51 -13.49 -9.99
CA GLU A 153 -5.02 -12.16 -10.33
C GLU A 153 -6.52 -11.99 -10.07
N LYS A 154 -7.35 -12.99 -10.40
CA LYS A 154 -8.80 -12.92 -10.18
C LYS A 154 -9.17 -12.92 -8.70
N ILE A 155 -8.43 -13.65 -7.88
CA ILE A 155 -8.61 -13.64 -6.43
C ILE A 155 -8.10 -12.34 -5.83
N LEU A 156 -7.04 -11.78 -6.40
CA LEU A 156 -6.51 -10.49 -6.01
C LEU A 156 -7.54 -9.36 -6.22
N ASP A 157 -8.16 -9.32 -7.40
CA ASP A 157 -9.23 -8.35 -7.69
C ASP A 157 -10.41 -8.49 -6.71
N ALA A 158 -10.79 -9.73 -6.41
CA ALA A 158 -11.82 -10.01 -5.41
C ALA A 158 -11.40 -9.57 -4.00
N GLN A 159 -10.15 -9.79 -3.62
CA GLN A 159 -9.61 -9.37 -2.32
C GLN A 159 -9.65 -7.85 -2.18
N ILE A 160 -9.21 -7.12 -3.20
CA ILE A 160 -9.24 -5.65 -3.24
C ILE A 160 -10.69 -5.15 -3.15
N TYR A 161 -11.61 -5.77 -3.90
CA TYR A 161 -13.03 -5.42 -3.82
C TYR A 161 -13.58 -5.61 -2.41
N LEU A 162 -13.29 -6.74 -1.77
CA LEU A 162 -13.74 -7.03 -0.40
C LEU A 162 -13.16 -6.04 0.60
N GLN A 163 -11.89 -5.68 0.49
CA GLN A 163 -11.23 -4.70 1.36
C GLN A 163 -11.84 -3.30 1.26
N ASN A 164 -12.34 -2.93 0.09
CA ASN A 164 -12.94 -1.61 -0.12
C ASN A 164 -14.43 -1.56 0.22
N ASN A 165 -15.11 -2.70 0.29
CA ASN A 165 -16.57 -2.77 0.42
C ASN A 165 -17.04 -3.64 1.60
N PHE A 166 -16.15 -4.07 2.53
CA PHE A 166 -16.51 -5.01 3.61
C PHE A 166 -17.57 -4.47 4.57
N LYS A 167 -17.77 -3.15 4.60
CA LYS A 167 -18.81 -2.47 5.40
C LYS A 167 -20.21 -2.69 4.82
N ASP A 168 -20.31 -2.95 3.53
CA ASP A 168 -21.57 -3.13 2.83
C ASP A 168 -22.10 -4.56 2.93
N ARG A 169 -23.37 -4.74 2.58
CA ARG A 169 -23.95 -6.07 2.42
C ARG A 169 -23.43 -6.70 1.13
N LEU A 170 -22.50 -7.62 1.23
CA LEU A 170 -21.84 -8.24 0.09
C LEU A 170 -22.55 -9.52 -0.35
N ASP A 171 -22.79 -9.63 -1.66
CA ASP A 171 -23.18 -10.87 -2.33
C ASP A 171 -21.95 -11.54 -2.95
N LEU A 172 -21.50 -12.63 -2.32
CA LEU A 172 -20.34 -13.39 -2.79
C LEU A 172 -20.56 -14.09 -4.14
N ASN A 173 -21.81 -14.38 -4.50
CA ASN A 173 -22.11 -14.95 -5.82
C ASN A 173 -21.97 -13.86 -6.89
N ALA A 174 -22.48 -12.65 -6.64
CA ALA A 174 -22.25 -11.52 -7.53
C ALA A 174 -20.76 -11.21 -7.67
N LEU A 175 -19.99 -11.21 -6.56
CA LEU A 175 -18.54 -10.98 -6.59
C LEU A 175 -17.83 -12.04 -7.42
N SER A 176 -18.19 -13.32 -7.28
CA SER A 176 -17.58 -14.38 -8.10
C SER A 176 -17.82 -14.16 -9.59
N GLY A 177 -19.00 -13.64 -9.96
CA GLY A 177 -19.32 -13.25 -11.34
C GLY A 177 -18.50 -12.07 -11.85
N LEU A 178 -18.25 -11.06 -11.00
CA LEU A 178 -17.42 -9.90 -11.36
C LEU A 178 -15.97 -10.29 -11.71
N VAL A 179 -15.42 -11.31 -11.03
CA VAL A 179 -14.09 -11.85 -11.34
C VAL A 179 -14.14 -13.03 -12.33
N GLU A 180 -15.26 -13.19 -13.01
CA GLU A 180 -15.47 -14.22 -14.05
C GLU A 180 -15.16 -15.66 -13.57
N LEU A 181 -15.57 -15.98 -12.35
CA LEU A 181 -15.47 -17.32 -11.77
C LEU A 181 -16.86 -17.81 -11.34
N ASN A 182 -17.09 -19.12 -11.43
CA ASN A 182 -18.27 -19.68 -10.76
C ASN A 182 -18.02 -19.74 -9.23
N PRO A 183 -19.08 -19.70 -8.39
CA PRO A 183 -18.96 -19.61 -6.93
C PRO A 183 -18.10 -20.71 -6.30
N ARG A 184 -18.19 -21.93 -6.81
CA ARG A 184 -17.40 -23.09 -6.30
C ARG A 184 -15.91 -22.90 -6.58
N THR A 185 -15.56 -22.50 -7.79
CA THR A 185 -14.17 -22.24 -8.20
C THR A 185 -13.62 -21.03 -7.44
N PHE A 186 -14.40 -19.97 -7.31
CA PHE A 186 -14.05 -18.79 -6.54
C PHE A 186 -13.70 -19.15 -5.08
N ASN A 187 -14.59 -19.83 -4.36
CA ASN A 187 -14.34 -20.24 -2.98
C ASN A 187 -13.08 -21.10 -2.84
N ARG A 188 -12.88 -22.06 -3.74
CA ARG A 188 -11.71 -22.95 -3.71
C ARG A 188 -10.41 -22.16 -3.94
N ARG A 189 -10.37 -21.32 -4.99
CA ARG A 189 -9.18 -20.51 -5.32
C ARG A 189 -8.89 -19.48 -4.24
N PHE A 190 -9.91 -18.81 -3.73
CA PHE A 190 -9.78 -17.84 -2.65
C PHE A 190 -9.18 -18.47 -1.38
N LYS A 191 -9.70 -19.66 -1.00
CA LYS A 191 -9.16 -20.39 0.15
C LYS A 191 -7.74 -20.90 -0.10
N ALA A 192 -7.41 -21.32 -1.32
CA ALA A 192 -6.05 -21.74 -1.67
C ALA A 192 -5.06 -20.56 -1.63
N ALA A 193 -5.50 -19.36 -2.05
CA ALA A 193 -4.69 -18.16 -2.12
C ALA A 193 -4.48 -17.48 -0.77
N LEU A 194 -5.52 -17.43 0.07
CA LEU A 194 -5.54 -16.64 1.32
C LEU A 194 -5.69 -17.48 2.59
N GLY A 195 -5.69 -18.80 2.48
CA GLY A 195 -5.81 -19.72 3.63
C GLY A 195 -7.20 -19.76 4.27
N VAL A 196 -8.07 -18.78 3.99
CA VAL A 196 -9.43 -18.63 4.58
C VAL A 196 -10.51 -18.52 3.53
N SER A 197 -11.76 -18.81 3.89
CA SER A 197 -12.89 -18.62 2.97
C SER A 197 -13.19 -17.12 2.77
N PRO A 198 -13.83 -16.71 1.64
CA PRO A 198 -14.26 -15.32 1.43
C PRO A 198 -15.11 -14.78 2.58
N SER A 199 -16.06 -15.56 3.09
CA SER A 199 -16.91 -15.16 4.23
C SER A 199 -16.10 -14.94 5.51
N SER A 200 -15.14 -15.84 5.80
CA SER A 200 -14.25 -15.68 6.96
C SER A 200 -13.36 -14.47 6.80
N TYR A 201 -12.88 -14.20 5.58
CA TYR A 201 -12.06 -13.03 5.27
C TYR A 201 -12.80 -11.72 5.56
N ILE A 202 -14.06 -11.60 5.06
CA ILE A 202 -14.92 -10.43 5.33
C ILE A 202 -15.16 -10.27 6.83
N ASN A 203 -15.48 -11.36 7.54
CA ASN A 203 -15.70 -11.29 8.98
C ASN A 203 -14.44 -10.85 9.73
N ASN A 204 -13.26 -11.29 9.32
CA ASN A 204 -12.01 -10.84 9.91
C ASN A 204 -11.81 -9.32 9.70
N LEU A 205 -12.06 -8.81 8.48
CA LEU A 205 -11.99 -7.37 8.20
C LEU A 205 -12.96 -6.58 9.09
N ARG A 206 -14.19 -7.04 9.23
CA ARG A 206 -15.22 -6.41 10.08
C ARG A 206 -14.82 -6.43 11.56
N MET A 207 -14.29 -7.54 12.03
CA MET A 207 -13.83 -7.69 13.41
C MET A 207 -12.64 -6.78 13.73
N GLU A 208 -11.68 -6.64 12.82
CA GLU A 208 -10.55 -5.73 13.01
C GLU A 208 -11.01 -4.26 13.00
N GLU A 209 -11.93 -3.89 12.10
CA GLU A 209 -12.52 -2.55 12.10
C GLU A 209 -13.28 -2.27 13.40
N ALA A 210 -14.12 -3.23 13.83
CA ALA A 210 -14.88 -3.09 15.07
C ALA A 210 -13.97 -2.94 16.31
N LYS A 211 -12.89 -3.71 16.39
CA LYS A 211 -11.86 -3.55 17.44
C LYS A 211 -11.23 -2.14 17.39
N GLY A 212 -10.90 -1.66 16.18
CA GLY A 212 -10.39 -0.31 15.99
C GLY A 212 -11.35 0.75 16.51
N LEU A 213 -12.62 0.66 16.15
CA LEU A 213 -13.66 1.59 16.61
C LEU A 213 -13.88 1.54 18.12
N LEU A 214 -13.87 0.35 18.73
CA LEU A 214 -13.99 0.19 20.19
C LEU A 214 -12.82 0.82 20.95
N HIS A 215 -11.62 0.78 20.41
CA HIS A 215 -10.43 1.34 21.05
C HIS A 215 -10.26 2.84 20.84
N HIS A 216 -10.78 3.38 19.73
CA HIS A 216 -10.42 4.72 19.25
C HIS A 216 -11.61 5.66 19.04
N SER A 217 -12.85 5.20 19.25
CA SER A 217 -14.04 6.04 19.16
C SER A 217 -14.87 5.99 20.43
N ASN A 218 -15.74 6.98 20.60
CA ASN A 218 -16.75 7.00 21.67
C ASN A 218 -18.12 6.50 21.14
N LEU A 219 -18.14 5.77 20.04
CA LEU A 219 -19.36 5.24 19.47
C LEU A 219 -19.98 4.17 20.39
N PRO A 220 -21.30 4.18 20.59
CA PRO A 220 -21.98 3.12 21.32
C PRO A 220 -21.81 1.77 20.58
N ILE A 221 -21.72 0.68 21.35
CA ILE A 221 -21.54 -0.67 20.80
C ILE A 221 -22.60 -1.02 19.75
N ALA A 222 -23.83 -0.52 19.94
CA ALA A 222 -24.94 -0.74 18.99
C ALA A 222 -24.70 -0.08 17.60
N GLU A 223 -23.86 0.94 17.51
CA GLU A 223 -23.49 1.58 16.24
C GLU A 223 -22.27 0.92 15.59
N ILE A 224 -21.50 0.15 16.35
CA ILE A 224 -20.32 -0.58 15.87
C ILE A 224 -20.73 -1.97 15.35
N GLY A 225 -21.76 -2.57 15.97
CA GLY A 225 -22.26 -3.89 15.63
C GLY A 225 -23.40 -3.85 14.59
N TRP A 226 -23.06 -3.73 13.33
CA TRP A 226 -24.02 -3.77 12.20
C TRP A 226 -23.77 -4.95 11.24
#